data_f4d475c3aa295928abc770a8000b7777
#
_entry.id   f4d475c3aa295928abc770a8000b7777
#
_cell.length_a   1.000
_cell.length_b   1.000
_cell.length_c   1.000
_cell.angle_alpha   90.00
_cell.angle_beta   90.00
_cell.angle_gamma   90.00
#
_symmetry.space_group_name_H-M   'P 1'
#
loop_
_entity.id
_entity.type
_entity.pdbx_description
1 polymer ?
#
loop_
_entity_poly.entity_id
_entity_poly.type
_entity_poly.pdbx_seq_one_letter_code
_entity_poly.pdbx_strand_id
1 'polypeptide(L)'
;LVYEVVVTDNAGNSTTTKITLYRRHRVLILSDRNDPSSAIFHLGAPHGFELELPFDHLPKEAYFVDWDNEDIKISRGENNDYNFGIISSNRTFLQVIPETELPTLELGLRSRRFWGYHADSESDFCYADMPSKTEEGYLMDIRVTSNKIGYYFGSPVRYTQEQLKALDAEGKIKWTQFDTTSLLTFDVISYDEYNGSWYYYAKATNEVGTRYVSTPNIIIDADPAVALEYPSGKELTGKYGQTESGTYWGDLQFTVVDESEFTVKDGSTPLEPDENGVYTIKADMDEGIKHEIVIMDAGNNRTAYINEIRMNTLDRRDNPSALNLPNGANLEESLPKTVRILTARDSSMFTNIPVIWEIPETYEQASKREQSFTVNGTLDLSGTDIVLHPDKTELGKAQISVTIAGAPRYTLTIADSANGSITVVNATETAEDGTPLFCKDDLVMLSIAPNEGYMLSTLSINGTPAS
;
A
#
# COMPACT_ATOMS: atom_id res chain seq x y z
N LEU A 1 -38.23 -47.33 -34.57
CA LEU A 1 -38.60 -48.39 -35.52
C LEU A 1 -37.57 -49.51 -35.44
N VAL A 2 -38.01 -50.74 -35.24
CA VAL A 2 -37.14 -51.93 -35.24
C VAL A 2 -37.35 -52.64 -36.58
N TYR A 3 -36.23 -52.81 -37.28
CA TYR A 3 -36.22 -53.59 -38.51
C TYR A 3 -35.45 -54.88 -38.26
N GLU A 4 -36.00 -56.02 -38.76
CA GLU A 4 -35.25 -57.27 -38.88
C GLU A 4 -34.60 -57.28 -40.24
N VAL A 5 -33.26 -57.38 -40.26
CA VAL A 5 -32.50 -57.52 -41.49
C VAL A 5 -32.03 -58.96 -41.56
N VAL A 6 -32.45 -59.67 -42.59
CA VAL A 6 -31.98 -61.02 -42.87
C VAL A 6 -30.94 -60.93 -43.98
N VAL A 7 -29.75 -61.35 -43.69
CA VAL A 7 -28.65 -61.46 -44.67
C VAL A 7 -28.52 -62.93 -45.00
N THR A 8 -28.62 -63.26 -46.27
CA THR A 8 -28.45 -64.63 -46.76
C THR A 8 -27.21 -64.65 -47.67
N ASP A 9 -26.35 -65.55 -47.46
CA ASP A 9 -25.19 -65.80 -48.33
C ASP A 9 -25.53 -66.58 -49.59
N ASN A 10 -24.61 -66.72 -50.53
CA ASN A 10 -24.83 -67.47 -51.78
C ASN A 10 -24.99 -68.96 -51.57
N ALA A 11 -24.70 -69.48 -50.39
CA ALA A 11 -24.86 -70.89 -50.01
C ALA A 11 -26.24 -71.15 -49.32
N GLY A 12 -27.04 -70.08 -49.14
CA GLY A 12 -28.36 -70.15 -48.52
C GLY A 12 -28.37 -70.05 -47.00
N ASN A 13 -27.23 -69.77 -46.35
CA ASN A 13 -27.17 -69.56 -44.92
C ASN A 13 -27.70 -68.10 -44.60
N SER A 14 -28.56 -68.02 -43.63
CA SER A 14 -29.18 -66.71 -43.27
C SER A 14 -28.83 -66.38 -41.83
N THR A 15 -28.51 -65.11 -41.61
CA THR A 15 -28.39 -64.48 -40.29
C THR A 15 -29.35 -63.34 -40.19
N THR A 16 -30.08 -63.29 -39.09
CA THR A 16 -31.03 -62.20 -38.79
C THR A 16 -30.47 -61.28 -37.74
N THR A 17 -30.45 -60.02 -38.02
CA THR A 17 -30.05 -58.98 -37.03
C THR A 17 -31.19 -57.97 -36.91
N LYS A 18 -31.32 -57.34 -35.73
CA LYS A 18 -32.32 -56.29 -35.48
C LYS A 18 -31.63 -54.94 -35.49
N ILE A 19 -32.15 -54.03 -36.32
CA ILE A 19 -31.74 -52.63 -36.35
C ILE A 19 -32.86 -51.79 -35.75
N THR A 20 -32.52 -51.01 -34.73
CA THR A 20 -33.47 -50.05 -34.18
C THR A 20 -33.14 -48.66 -34.72
N LEU A 21 -34.10 -48.07 -35.48
CA LEU A 21 -34.02 -46.72 -35.97
C LEU A 21 -34.73 -45.79 -35.01
N TYR A 22 -34.00 -44.85 -34.44
CA TYR A 22 -34.57 -43.81 -33.60
C TYR A 22 -35.02 -42.60 -34.41
N ARG A 23 -36.15 -42.03 -34.09
CA ARG A 23 -36.86 -41.04 -34.92
C ARG A 23 -36.10 -39.71 -35.12
N ARG A 24 -35.04 -39.52 -34.40
CA ARG A 24 -34.26 -38.26 -34.45
C ARG A 24 -32.95 -38.37 -35.18
N HIS A 25 -32.56 -39.57 -35.62
CA HIS A 25 -31.19 -39.76 -35.96
C HIS A 25 -30.93 -40.56 -37.23
N ARG A 26 -29.92 -40.17 -37.82
CA ARG A 26 -29.32 -40.71 -39.03
C ARG A 26 -28.60 -41.98 -38.70
N VAL A 27 -28.68 -42.96 -39.54
CA VAL A 27 -28.33 -44.35 -39.29
C VAL A 27 -26.95 -44.51 -38.74
N LEU A 28 -26.82 -45.17 -37.60
CA LEU A 28 -25.56 -45.73 -37.11
C LEU A 28 -25.50 -47.23 -37.42
N ILE A 29 -24.34 -47.67 -37.82
CA ILE A 29 -24.06 -49.05 -38.13
C ILE A 29 -22.92 -49.52 -37.30
N LEU A 30 -23.18 -50.58 -36.55
CA LEU A 30 -22.23 -51.15 -35.62
C LEU A 30 -21.71 -52.46 -36.15
N SER A 31 -20.40 -52.62 -36.09
CA SER A 31 -19.75 -53.88 -36.37
C SER A 31 -18.79 -54.16 -35.24
N ASP A 32 -18.84 -55.37 -34.69
CA ASP A 32 -17.80 -55.85 -33.83
C ASP A 32 -16.68 -56.44 -34.70
N ARG A 33 -15.50 -55.86 -34.65
CA ARG A 33 -14.35 -56.27 -35.42
C ARG A 33 -13.93 -57.72 -35.12
N ASN A 34 -14.31 -58.23 -33.96
CA ASN A 34 -13.97 -59.59 -33.49
C ASN A 34 -15.10 -60.57 -33.67
N ASP A 35 -16.29 -60.11 -34.08
CA ASP A 35 -17.41 -60.95 -34.38
C ASP A 35 -17.67 -61.02 -35.90
N PRO A 36 -17.27 -62.08 -36.56
CA PRO A 36 -17.47 -62.25 -37.99
C PRO A 36 -18.96 -62.37 -38.40
N SER A 37 -19.88 -62.47 -37.42
CA SER A 37 -21.31 -62.49 -37.67
C SER A 37 -21.93 -61.08 -37.62
N SER A 38 -21.17 -60.07 -37.26
CA SER A 38 -21.69 -58.70 -37.21
C SER A 38 -21.99 -58.15 -38.60
N ALA A 39 -23.18 -57.60 -38.77
CA ALA A 39 -23.61 -57.06 -40.05
C ALA A 39 -22.86 -55.75 -40.39
N ILE A 40 -22.31 -55.72 -41.60
CA ILE A 40 -21.63 -54.56 -42.16
C ILE A 40 -22.61 -53.81 -43.06
N PHE A 41 -22.80 -52.54 -42.82
CA PHE A 41 -23.69 -51.69 -43.61
C PHE A 41 -22.89 -50.68 -44.42
N HIS A 42 -23.35 -50.45 -45.63
CA HIS A 42 -22.81 -49.42 -46.53
C HIS A 42 -23.55 -48.11 -46.34
N LEU A 43 -22.84 -47.07 -46.00
CA LEU A 43 -23.38 -45.71 -46.06
C LEU A 43 -23.12 -45.19 -47.48
N GLY A 44 -24.17 -44.98 -48.23
CA GLY A 44 -24.05 -44.33 -49.53
C GLY A 44 -23.95 -42.81 -49.37
N ALA A 45 -22.94 -42.25 -49.98
CA ALA A 45 -22.67 -40.83 -50.17
C ALA A 45 -21.93 -40.05 -49.06
N PRO A 46 -21.07 -39.13 -49.46
CA PRO A 46 -20.13 -38.41 -48.59
C PRO A 46 -20.78 -37.18 -47.96
N HIS A 47 -21.44 -37.34 -46.85
CA HIS A 47 -21.90 -36.20 -46.08
C HIS A 47 -21.60 -36.43 -44.61
N GLY A 48 -21.06 -35.39 -43.93
CA GLY A 48 -20.97 -35.36 -42.50
C GLY A 48 -22.37 -35.60 -41.89
N PHE A 49 -22.47 -36.36 -40.82
CA PHE A 49 -23.72 -36.58 -40.13
C PHE A 49 -23.52 -36.51 -38.60
N GLU A 50 -24.49 -36.01 -37.92
CA GLU A 50 -24.57 -36.01 -36.46
C GLU A 50 -25.13 -37.37 -36.01
N LEU A 51 -24.49 -37.99 -35.03
CA LEU A 51 -24.90 -39.22 -34.41
C LEU A 51 -25.22 -39.01 -32.97
N GLU A 52 -26.45 -39.18 -32.61
CA GLU A 52 -26.88 -39.30 -31.22
C GLU A 52 -27.16 -40.78 -30.96
N LEU A 53 -26.35 -41.42 -30.15
CA LEU A 53 -26.39 -42.86 -29.91
C LEU A 53 -27.03 -43.11 -28.54
N PRO A 54 -28.14 -43.85 -28.47
CA PRO A 54 -28.64 -44.34 -27.20
C PRO A 54 -27.66 -45.36 -26.63
N PHE A 55 -27.11 -45.06 -25.47
CA PHE A 55 -26.05 -45.85 -24.82
C PHE A 55 -26.41 -47.31 -24.61
N ASP A 56 -27.69 -47.62 -24.34
CA ASP A 56 -28.16 -48.94 -24.01
C ASP A 56 -28.10 -49.95 -25.15
N HIS A 57 -27.80 -49.48 -26.36
CA HIS A 57 -27.92 -50.31 -27.59
C HIS A 57 -26.57 -50.44 -28.30
N LEU A 58 -25.52 -49.96 -27.72
CA LEU A 58 -24.19 -50.07 -28.31
C LEU A 58 -23.41 -51.25 -27.75
N PRO A 59 -22.71 -52.01 -28.56
CA PRO A 59 -21.72 -52.96 -28.09
C PRO A 59 -20.60 -52.20 -27.37
N LYS A 60 -19.90 -52.85 -26.43
CA LYS A 60 -18.81 -52.27 -25.64
C LYS A 60 -17.71 -51.63 -26.50
N GLU A 61 -17.58 -52.07 -27.72
CA GLU A 61 -16.64 -51.52 -28.69
C GLU A 61 -17.35 -51.46 -30.05
N ALA A 62 -17.59 -50.29 -30.57
CA ALA A 62 -18.05 -50.04 -31.91
C ALA A 62 -17.07 -49.17 -32.67
N TYR A 63 -16.64 -49.60 -33.83
CA TYR A 63 -15.59 -48.95 -34.60
C TYR A 63 -16.11 -48.42 -35.92
N PHE A 64 -15.59 -47.27 -36.31
CA PHE A 64 -15.60 -46.84 -37.69
C PHE A 64 -14.23 -47.12 -38.28
N VAL A 65 -14.12 -47.99 -39.24
CA VAL A 65 -12.89 -48.36 -39.90
C VAL A 65 -13.02 -48.06 -41.39
N ASP A 66 -12.02 -47.37 -41.93
CA ASP A 66 -11.91 -47.24 -43.39
C ASP A 66 -11.50 -48.59 -44.01
N TRP A 67 -12.08 -48.94 -45.15
CA TRP A 67 -11.76 -50.20 -45.81
C TRP A 67 -10.33 -50.35 -46.28
N ASP A 68 -9.63 -49.24 -46.36
CA ASP A 68 -8.21 -49.22 -46.74
C ASP A 68 -7.25 -49.47 -45.56
N ASN A 69 -7.76 -49.98 -44.40
CA ASN A 69 -7.02 -50.34 -43.19
C ASN A 69 -6.46 -49.17 -42.37
N GLU A 70 -6.86 -47.98 -42.57
CA GLU A 70 -6.54 -46.88 -41.68
C GLU A 70 -7.64 -46.67 -40.64
N ASP A 71 -7.31 -46.73 -39.35
CA ASP A 71 -8.21 -46.39 -38.27
C ASP A 71 -8.54 -44.87 -38.35
N ILE A 72 -9.78 -44.54 -38.66
CA ILE A 72 -10.20 -43.16 -38.63
C ILE A 72 -10.27 -42.72 -37.17
N LYS A 73 -9.41 -41.80 -36.78
CA LYS A 73 -9.52 -41.13 -35.48
C LYS A 73 -10.76 -40.26 -35.51
N ILE A 74 -11.72 -40.63 -34.69
CA ILE A 74 -12.88 -39.76 -34.40
C ILE A 74 -12.32 -38.63 -33.56
N SER A 75 -12.17 -37.44 -34.11
CA SER A 75 -11.86 -36.25 -33.36
C SER A 75 -13.16 -35.68 -32.76
N ARG A 76 -13.12 -35.45 -31.48
CA ARG A 76 -14.19 -34.71 -30.78
C ARG A 76 -14.18 -33.27 -31.28
N GLY A 77 -15.28 -32.77 -31.82
CA GLY A 77 -15.45 -31.37 -32.17
C GLY A 77 -15.59 -30.51 -30.91
N GLU A 78 -15.46 -29.19 -31.08
CA GLU A 78 -15.53 -28.24 -29.98
C GLU A 78 -16.88 -28.25 -29.22
N ASN A 79 -17.94 -28.83 -29.80
CA ASN A 79 -19.28 -28.87 -29.25
C ASN A 79 -19.74 -30.28 -28.81
N ASN A 80 -18.84 -31.15 -28.45
CA ASN A 80 -19.14 -32.57 -28.19
C ASN A 80 -19.83 -33.34 -29.35
N ASP A 81 -19.92 -32.70 -30.50
CA ASP A 81 -20.39 -33.36 -31.68
C ASP A 81 -19.29 -34.27 -32.21
N TYR A 82 -19.65 -35.50 -32.54
CA TYR A 82 -18.70 -36.39 -33.22
C TYR A 82 -18.67 -35.96 -34.69
N ASN A 83 -17.70 -35.12 -35.05
CA ASN A 83 -17.45 -34.75 -36.43
C ASN A 83 -16.71 -35.89 -37.14
N PHE A 84 -17.43 -36.54 -38.02
CA PHE A 84 -16.82 -37.48 -38.93
C PHE A 84 -16.31 -36.71 -40.14
N GLY A 85 -14.99 -36.83 -40.40
CA GLY A 85 -14.41 -36.28 -41.60
C GLY A 85 -15.10 -36.83 -42.86
N ILE A 86 -14.90 -36.18 -43.98
CA ILE A 86 -15.48 -36.61 -45.28
C ILE A 86 -15.01 -38.03 -45.54
N ILE A 87 -15.98 -38.95 -45.53
CA ILE A 87 -15.75 -40.35 -45.88
C ILE A 87 -15.74 -40.41 -47.41
N SER A 88 -14.55 -40.53 -47.98
CA SER A 88 -14.33 -40.59 -49.44
C SER A 88 -14.44 -41.98 -50.00
N SER A 89 -14.49 -43.03 -49.18
CA SER A 89 -14.58 -44.42 -49.61
C SER A 89 -15.88 -45.09 -49.24
N ASN A 90 -16.26 -46.11 -49.93
CA ASN A 90 -17.58 -46.75 -49.86
C ASN A 90 -17.77 -47.64 -48.61
N ARG A 91 -16.82 -47.67 -47.67
CA ARG A 91 -16.90 -48.62 -46.53
C ARG A 91 -16.10 -48.10 -45.33
N THR A 92 -16.85 -47.60 -44.36
CA THR A 92 -16.24 -47.07 -43.10
C THR A 92 -16.96 -47.67 -41.90
N PHE A 93 -16.22 -48.09 -40.89
CA PHE A 93 -16.73 -48.64 -39.63
C PHE A 93 -16.51 -47.60 -38.52
N LEU A 94 -17.47 -47.35 -37.71
CA LEU A 94 -17.41 -46.46 -36.56
C LEU A 94 -17.06 -47.25 -35.29
N GLN A 95 -15.98 -46.90 -34.62
CA GLN A 95 -15.74 -47.32 -33.26
C GLN A 95 -16.31 -46.27 -32.31
N VAL A 96 -17.27 -46.60 -31.50
CA VAL A 96 -17.78 -45.79 -30.41
C VAL A 96 -17.24 -46.37 -29.11
N ILE A 97 -16.46 -45.62 -28.39
CA ILE A 97 -16.03 -46.01 -27.05
C ILE A 97 -17.10 -45.45 -26.09
N PRO A 98 -17.82 -46.33 -25.39
CA PRO A 98 -18.83 -45.90 -24.45
C PRO A 98 -18.20 -45.13 -23.30
N GLU A 99 -18.82 -44.09 -22.86
CA GLU A 99 -18.43 -43.38 -21.65
C GLU A 99 -18.68 -44.28 -20.44
N THR A 100 -17.70 -44.41 -19.57
CA THR A 100 -17.78 -45.23 -18.35
C THR A 100 -17.80 -44.39 -17.08
N GLU A 101 -17.59 -43.10 -17.23
CA GLU A 101 -17.51 -42.15 -16.12
C GLU A 101 -18.48 -41.01 -16.31
N LEU A 102 -18.89 -40.39 -15.19
CA LEU A 102 -19.64 -39.16 -15.21
C LEU A 102 -18.85 -38.03 -15.93
N PRO A 103 -19.52 -37.03 -16.51
CA PRO A 103 -18.82 -35.94 -17.17
C PRO A 103 -17.86 -35.23 -16.22
N THR A 104 -16.77 -34.72 -16.74
CA THR A 104 -15.94 -33.78 -15.99
C THR A 104 -16.68 -32.47 -15.87
N LEU A 105 -16.69 -31.88 -14.68
CA LEU A 105 -17.36 -30.62 -14.43
C LEU A 105 -16.63 -29.90 -13.30
N GLU A 106 -16.19 -28.69 -13.58
CA GLU A 106 -15.55 -27.79 -12.63
C GLU A 106 -16.31 -26.46 -12.63
N LEU A 107 -16.49 -25.91 -11.45
CA LEU A 107 -17.14 -24.61 -11.25
C LEU A 107 -16.24 -23.78 -10.36
N GLY A 108 -15.92 -22.56 -10.78
CA GLY A 108 -15.12 -21.61 -10.04
C GLY A 108 -15.55 -20.18 -10.28
N LEU A 109 -15.03 -19.28 -9.43
CA LEU A 109 -15.11 -17.86 -9.65
C LEU A 109 -13.77 -17.38 -10.24
N ARG A 110 -13.84 -16.44 -11.16
CA ARG A 110 -12.64 -15.81 -11.69
C ARG A 110 -12.60 -14.37 -11.22
N SER A 111 -11.47 -13.99 -10.62
CA SER A 111 -11.14 -12.57 -10.48
C SER A 111 -10.59 -12.01 -11.79
N ARG A 112 -10.64 -10.70 -11.95
CA ARG A 112 -10.03 -10.02 -13.10
C ARG A 112 -8.53 -10.27 -13.25
N ARG A 113 -7.86 -10.83 -12.25
CA ARG A 113 -6.40 -11.05 -12.23
C ARG A 113 -5.95 -12.44 -11.89
N PHE A 114 -6.72 -13.21 -11.11
CA PHE A 114 -6.32 -14.54 -10.65
C PHE A 114 -7.50 -15.49 -10.65
N TRP A 115 -7.19 -16.77 -10.67
CA TRP A 115 -8.14 -17.84 -10.56
C TRP A 115 -8.75 -17.83 -9.16
N GLY A 116 -10.02 -17.59 -9.08
CA GLY A 116 -10.76 -17.70 -7.85
C GLY A 116 -10.95 -19.14 -7.43
N TYR A 117 -11.77 -19.31 -6.45
CA TYR A 117 -12.12 -20.55 -5.81
C TYR A 117 -12.53 -21.67 -6.80
N HIS A 118 -12.08 -22.90 -6.52
CA HIS A 118 -12.54 -24.11 -7.19
C HIS A 118 -13.62 -24.79 -6.35
N ALA A 119 -14.67 -25.30 -7.00
CA ALA A 119 -15.80 -25.93 -6.34
C ALA A 119 -15.48 -27.15 -5.46
N ASP A 120 -14.28 -27.69 -5.59
CA ASP A 120 -13.80 -28.85 -4.81
C ASP A 120 -13.07 -28.45 -3.52
N SER A 121 -13.04 -27.15 -3.15
CA SER A 121 -12.43 -26.69 -1.90
C SER A 121 -13.24 -27.16 -0.69
N GLU A 122 -12.55 -27.58 0.36
CA GLU A 122 -13.15 -27.99 1.63
C GLU A 122 -13.65 -26.80 2.49
N SER A 123 -13.44 -25.57 2.03
CA SER A 123 -13.82 -24.36 2.76
C SER A 123 -15.34 -24.19 2.77
N ASP A 124 -15.90 -23.82 3.90
CA ASP A 124 -17.33 -23.55 4.06
C ASP A 124 -17.77 -22.25 3.35
N PHE A 125 -16.84 -21.33 3.15
CA PHE A 125 -17.08 -20.06 2.45
C PHE A 125 -15.84 -19.56 1.71
N CYS A 126 -16.05 -18.63 0.78
CA CYS A 126 -15.01 -17.83 0.14
C CYS A 126 -15.49 -16.40 -0.08
N TYR A 127 -14.57 -15.46 -0.14
CA TYR A 127 -14.88 -14.11 -0.60
C TYR A 127 -14.86 -14.05 -2.13
N ALA A 128 -15.77 -13.24 -2.69
CA ALA A 128 -15.69 -12.87 -4.09
C ALA A 128 -14.46 -11.97 -4.30
N ASP A 129 -13.66 -12.30 -5.29
CA ASP A 129 -12.43 -11.56 -5.58
C ASP A 129 -12.74 -10.33 -6.44
N MET A 130 -12.48 -9.14 -5.90
CA MET A 130 -12.69 -7.84 -6.55
C MET A 130 -14.07 -7.70 -7.20
N PRO A 131 -15.16 -7.93 -6.47
CA PRO A 131 -16.50 -7.81 -7.03
C PRO A 131 -16.75 -6.36 -7.47
N SER A 132 -17.46 -6.21 -8.58
CA SER A 132 -17.80 -4.88 -9.10
C SER A 132 -19.27 -4.58 -8.84
N LYS A 133 -19.57 -3.38 -8.36
CA LYS A 133 -20.95 -2.88 -8.24
C LYS A 133 -21.43 -2.35 -9.60
N THR A 134 -22.65 -2.68 -9.96
CA THR A 134 -23.39 -2.13 -11.11
C THR A 134 -24.66 -1.45 -10.61
N GLU A 135 -25.47 -0.88 -11.51
CA GLU A 135 -26.78 -0.34 -11.13
C GLU A 135 -27.76 -1.42 -10.67
N GLU A 136 -27.61 -2.66 -11.15
CA GLU A 136 -28.55 -3.77 -10.94
C GLU A 136 -28.11 -4.71 -9.81
N GLY A 137 -26.80 -4.75 -9.47
CA GLY A 137 -26.27 -5.70 -8.49
C GLY A 137 -24.76 -5.84 -8.55
N TYR A 138 -24.28 -6.95 -8.00
CA TYR A 138 -22.86 -7.30 -8.02
C TYR A 138 -22.54 -8.11 -9.28
N LEU A 139 -21.57 -7.63 -10.05
CA LEU A 139 -21.08 -8.35 -11.23
C LEU A 139 -20.05 -9.39 -10.81
N MET A 140 -20.36 -10.65 -11.10
CA MET A 140 -19.54 -11.81 -10.77
C MET A 140 -18.99 -12.46 -12.03
N ASP A 141 -17.72 -12.82 -12.01
CA ASP A 141 -17.07 -13.61 -13.05
C ASP A 141 -17.15 -15.08 -12.67
N ILE A 142 -17.90 -15.86 -13.46
CA ILE A 142 -18.07 -17.30 -13.24
C ILE A 142 -17.28 -18.06 -14.29
N ARG A 143 -16.58 -19.09 -13.86
CA ARG A 143 -15.95 -20.04 -14.77
C ARG A 143 -16.54 -21.42 -14.58
N VAL A 144 -17.03 -22.00 -15.67
CA VAL A 144 -17.47 -23.37 -15.71
C VAL A 144 -16.70 -24.11 -16.80
N THR A 145 -16.18 -25.28 -16.46
CA THR A 145 -15.47 -26.15 -17.40
C THR A 145 -16.11 -27.54 -17.38
N SER A 146 -16.44 -28.07 -18.53
CA SER A 146 -16.97 -29.42 -18.66
C SER A 146 -16.56 -30.04 -19.99
N ASN A 147 -16.53 -31.36 -20.04
CA ASN A 147 -16.37 -32.10 -21.29
C ASN A 147 -17.71 -32.40 -22.00
N LYS A 148 -18.80 -31.90 -21.46
CA LYS A 148 -20.17 -32.00 -22.02
C LYS A 148 -20.88 -30.66 -21.94
N ILE A 149 -21.94 -30.50 -22.68
CA ILE A 149 -22.88 -29.37 -22.52
C ILE A 149 -23.33 -29.35 -21.07
N GLY A 150 -23.17 -28.21 -20.43
CA GLY A 150 -23.52 -28.03 -19.03
C GLY A 150 -24.46 -26.87 -18.82
N TYR A 151 -24.88 -26.77 -17.59
CA TYR A 151 -25.81 -25.75 -17.13
C TYR A 151 -25.37 -25.22 -15.78
N TYR A 152 -25.64 -23.96 -15.51
CA TYR A 152 -25.41 -23.36 -14.20
C TYR A 152 -26.57 -22.47 -13.76
N PHE A 153 -26.61 -22.16 -12.46
CA PHE A 153 -27.48 -21.13 -11.90
C PHE A 153 -26.92 -20.64 -10.56
N GLY A 154 -27.30 -19.43 -10.14
CA GLY A 154 -26.99 -18.87 -8.85
C GLY A 154 -28.18 -18.86 -7.90
N SER A 155 -27.95 -18.91 -6.57
CA SER A 155 -28.98 -18.86 -5.55
C SER A 155 -28.43 -18.39 -4.20
N PRO A 156 -29.19 -17.60 -3.43
CA PRO A 156 -28.86 -17.31 -2.03
C PRO A 156 -29.10 -18.50 -1.08
N VAL A 157 -29.71 -19.59 -1.58
CA VAL A 157 -30.07 -20.75 -0.80
C VAL A 157 -29.05 -21.88 -1.03
N ARG A 158 -28.52 -22.45 0.07
CA ARG A 158 -27.68 -23.65 0.01
C ARG A 158 -28.53 -24.89 -0.21
N TYR A 159 -28.30 -25.60 -1.30
CA TYR A 159 -28.92 -26.87 -1.60
C TYR A 159 -27.95 -28.02 -1.40
N THR A 160 -28.40 -29.11 -0.77
CA THR A 160 -27.67 -30.38 -0.81
C THR A 160 -27.78 -31.01 -2.21
N GLN A 161 -26.92 -31.98 -2.51
CA GLN A 161 -27.00 -32.69 -3.80
C GLN A 161 -28.36 -33.39 -4.03
N GLU A 162 -28.96 -33.96 -2.96
CA GLU A 162 -30.25 -34.59 -3.03
C GLU A 162 -31.36 -33.57 -3.32
N GLN A 163 -31.34 -32.42 -2.65
CA GLN A 163 -32.27 -31.33 -2.90
C GLN A 163 -32.14 -30.80 -4.33
N LEU A 164 -30.91 -30.62 -4.79
CA LEU A 164 -30.63 -30.14 -6.14
C LEU A 164 -31.18 -31.10 -7.21
N LYS A 165 -30.91 -32.40 -7.06
CA LYS A 165 -31.45 -33.45 -7.93
C LYS A 165 -32.99 -33.47 -7.95
N ALA A 166 -33.63 -33.34 -6.78
CA ALA A 166 -35.08 -33.33 -6.67
C ALA A 166 -35.67 -32.11 -7.37
N LEU A 167 -35.15 -30.91 -7.12
CA LEU A 167 -35.62 -29.66 -7.74
C LEU A 167 -35.38 -29.67 -9.26
N ASP A 168 -34.27 -30.22 -9.73
CA ASP A 168 -33.98 -30.38 -11.14
C ASP A 168 -34.97 -31.33 -11.83
N ALA A 169 -35.23 -32.50 -11.22
CA ALA A 169 -36.22 -33.45 -11.71
C ALA A 169 -37.62 -32.89 -11.77
N GLU A 170 -37.97 -31.99 -10.85
CA GLU A 170 -39.27 -31.30 -10.83
C GLU A 170 -39.33 -30.08 -11.79
N GLY A 171 -38.25 -29.75 -12.48
CA GLY A 171 -38.15 -28.60 -13.37
C GLY A 171 -38.25 -27.25 -12.67
N LYS A 172 -37.94 -27.19 -11.37
CA LYS A 172 -38.03 -25.98 -10.55
C LYS A 172 -36.80 -25.07 -10.64
N ILE A 173 -35.71 -25.54 -11.26
CA ILE A 173 -34.48 -24.77 -11.44
C ILE A 173 -34.44 -24.18 -12.85
N LYS A 174 -34.23 -22.86 -12.93
CA LYS A 174 -33.98 -22.18 -14.20
C LYS A 174 -32.49 -22.25 -14.49
N TRP A 175 -32.09 -23.24 -15.26
CA TRP A 175 -30.73 -23.42 -15.68
C TRP A 175 -30.33 -22.51 -16.85
N THR A 176 -29.13 -21.97 -16.81
CA THR A 176 -28.50 -21.29 -17.95
C THR A 176 -27.52 -22.25 -18.60
N GLN A 177 -27.63 -22.45 -19.90
CA GLN A 177 -26.75 -23.38 -20.64
C GLN A 177 -25.37 -22.72 -20.90
N PHE A 178 -24.34 -23.54 -20.89
CA PHE A 178 -23.01 -23.16 -21.34
C PHE A 178 -22.42 -24.23 -22.27
N ASP A 179 -21.46 -23.78 -23.11
CA ASP A 179 -20.76 -24.66 -24.03
C ASP A 179 -19.61 -25.43 -23.33
N THR A 180 -19.12 -26.48 -23.98
CA THR A 180 -18.36 -27.55 -23.39
C THR A 180 -16.93 -27.26 -23.03
N THR A 181 -16.32 -26.17 -23.43
CA THR A 181 -14.86 -26.06 -23.32
C THR A 181 -14.36 -25.21 -22.19
N SER A 182 -14.91 -24.14 -21.93
CA SER A 182 -14.64 -23.26 -20.78
C SER A 182 -15.43 -22.00 -20.96
N LEU A 183 -16.50 -21.87 -20.24
CA LEU A 183 -17.21 -20.64 -20.21
C LEU A 183 -16.63 -19.75 -19.13
N LEU A 184 -16.20 -18.58 -19.55
CA LEU A 184 -16.09 -17.43 -18.69
C LEU A 184 -17.28 -16.55 -18.98
N THR A 185 -18.17 -16.40 -18.02
CA THR A 185 -19.36 -15.57 -18.16
C THR A 185 -19.47 -14.61 -16.99
N PHE A 186 -20.26 -13.57 -17.21
CA PHE A 186 -20.62 -12.63 -16.17
C PHE A 186 -22.06 -12.93 -15.73
N ASP A 187 -22.26 -12.89 -14.42
CA ASP A 187 -23.57 -12.96 -13.81
C ASP A 187 -23.78 -11.76 -12.91
N VAL A 188 -24.99 -11.26 -12.81
CA VAL A 188 -25.34 -10.13 -11.95
C VAL A 188 -26.20 -10.64 -10.81
N ILE A 189 -25.63 -10.60 -9.61
CA ILE A 189 -26.35 -10.91 -8.38
C ILE A 189 -27.10 -9.65 -7.95
N SER A 190 -28.43 -9.65 -8.06
CA SER A 190 -29.24 -8.52 -7.64
C SER A 190 -29.05 -8.18 -6.17
N TYR A 191 -29.01 -6.89 -5.85
CA TYR A 191 -28.95 -6.43 -4.45
C TYR A 191 -30.10 -6.93 -3.60
N ASP A 192 -31.29 -7.09 -4.21
CA ASP A 192 -32.48 -7.59 -3.52
C ASP A 192 -32.42 -9.11 -3.23
N GLU A 193 -31.64 -9.85 -4.01
CA GLU A 193 -31.48 -11.30 -3.86
C GLU A 193 -30.31 -11.67 -2.95
N TYR A 194 -29.27 -10.83 -2.88
CA TYR A 194 -28.11 -11.08 -2.04
C TYR A 194 -28.41 -10.78 -0.56
N ASN A 195 -28.28 -11.79 0.27
CA ASN A 195 -28.58 -11.70 1.70
C ASN A 195 -27.35 -12.00 2.60
N GLY A 196 -26.13 -11.78 2.08
CA GLY A 196 -24.87 -12.14 2.75
C GLY A 196 -24.35 -13.53 2.38
N SER A 197 -25.07 -14.25 1.52
CA SER A 197 -24.71 -15.59 1.05
C SER A 197 -25.12 -15.76 -0.40
N TRP A 198 -24.25 -16.41 -1.18
CA TRP A 198 -24.56 -16.80 -2.55
C TRP A 198 -23.86 -18.10 -2.91
N TYR A 199 -24.49 -18.91 -3.74
CA TYR A 199 -23.99 -20.19 -4.21
C TYR A 199 -24.21 -20.30 -5.72
N TYR A 200 -23.21 -20.77 -6.44
CA TYR A 200 -23.38 -21.23 -7.80
C TYR A 200 -23.43 -22.74 -7.83
N TYR A 201 -24.25 -23.25 -8.71
CA TYR A 201 -24.44 -24.67 -8.99
C TYR A 201 -24.24 -24.92 -10.47
N ALA A 202 -23.63 -26.04 -10.81
CA ALA A 202 -23.53 -26.45 -12.19
C ALA A 202 -23.86 -27.94 -12.31
N LYS A 203 -24.37 -28.31 -13.49
CA LYS A 203 -24.57 -29.71 -13.88
C LYS A 203 -24.09 -29.96 -15.29
N ALA A 204 -23.65 -31.19 -15.52
CA ALA A 204 -23.41 -31.73 -16.85
C ALA A 204 -23.90 -33.18 -16.88
N THR A 205 -24.38 -33.62 -18.03
CA THR A 205 -24.98 -34.94 -18.20
C THR A 205 -24.32 -35.66 -19.37
N ASN A 206 -24.10 -36.96 -19.21
CA ASN A 206 -23.76 -37.89 -20.26
C ASN A 206 -24.60 -39.19 -20.12
N GLU A 207 -24.27 -40.21 -20.86
CA GLU A 207 -24.98 -41.50 -20.85
C GLU A 207 -24.84 -42.22 -19.50
N VAL A 208 -23.78 -41.94 -18.73
CA VAL A 208 -23.56 -42.56 -17.40
C VAL A 208 -24.43 -41.88 -16.34
N GLY A 209 -24.69 -40.57 -16.49
CA GLY A 209 -25.53 -39.84 -15.57
C GLY A 209 -25.20 -38.34 -15.50
N THR A 210 -25.71 -37.68 -14.48
CA THR A 210 -25.57 -36.25 -14.26
C THR A 210 -24.61 -36.01 -13.09
N ARG A 211 -23.57 -35.21 -13.33
CA ARG A 211 -22.70 -34.65 -12.28
C ARG A 211 -23.22 -33.29 -11.88
N TYR A 212 -23.27 -33.06 -10.56
CA TYR A 212 -23.58 -31.76 -9.98
C TYR A 212 -22.40 -31.29 -9.16
N VAL A 213 -22.10 -29.99 -9.24
CA VAL A 213 -21.09 -29.32 -8.41
C VAL A 213 -21.66 -28.02 -7.88
N SER A 214 -21.11 -27.53 -6.78
CA SER A 214 -21.50 -26.25 -6.19
C SER A 214 -20.27 -25.51 -5.69
N THR A 215 -20.37 -24.19 -5.61
CA THR A 215 -19.41 -23.39 -4.85
C THR A 215 -19.65 -23.52 -3.34
N PRO A 216 -18.72 -23.15 -2.46
CA PRO A 216 -19.05 -22.84 -1.08
C PRO A 216 -19.92 -21.60 -0.99
N ASN A 217 -20.18 -21.12 0.21
CA ASN A 217 -20.80 -19.81 0.40
C ASN A 217 -19.90 -18.71 -0.14
N ILE A 218 -20.43 -17.90 -1.04
CA ILE A 218 -19.73 -16.74 -1.61
C ILE A 218 -20.16 -15.51 -0.80
N ILE A 219 -19.20 -14.87 -0.15
CA ILE A 219 -19.40 -13.60 0.53
C ILE A 219 -18.90 -12.50 -0.40
N ILE A 220 -19.74 -11.49 -0.63
CA ILE A 220 -19.40 -10.37 -1.51
C ILE A 220 -19.05 -9.18 -0.62
N ASP A 221 -17.79 -8.76 -0.68
CA ASP A 221 -17.29 -7.52 -0.14
C ASP A 221 -16.81 -6.66 -1.30
N ALA A 222 -17.60 -5.65 -1.64
CA ALA A 222 -17.34 -4.77 -2.79
C ALA A 222 -16.96 -3.34 -2.37
N ASP A 223 -16.87 -3.09 -1.09
CA ASP A 223 -16.49 -1.80 -0.52
C ASP A 223 -15.05 -1.87 -0.02
N PRO A 224 -14.14 -1.09 -0.59
CA PRO A 224 -12.75 -1.12 -0.18
C PRO A 224 -12.56 -0.51 1.21
N ALA A 225 -11.73 -1.12 2.02
CA ALA A 225 -11.33 -0.64 3.34
C ALA A 225 -10.80 0.80 3.31
N VAL A 226 -11.11 1.58 4.33
CA VAL A 226 -10.74 3.00 4.44
C VAL A 226 -9.86 3.24 5.66
N ALA A 227 -8.73 3.96 5.47
CA ALA A 227 -7.89 4.41 6.56
C ALA A 227 -8.32 5.80 7.05
N LEU A 228 -8.46 5.92 8.38
CA LEU A 228 -8.86 7.15 9.04
C LEU A 228 -7.76 7.62 10.00
N GLU A 229 -7.40 8.89 9.94
CA GLU A 229 -6.47 9.52 10.88
C GLU A 229 -6.95 9.37 12.33
N TYR A 230 -6.06 9.00 13.22
CA TYR A 230 -6.35 8.92 14.64
C TYR A 230 -5.74 10.14 15.37
N PRO A 231 -6.46 10.80 16.28
CA PRO A 231 -7.85 10.54 16.69
C PRO A 231 -8.93 11.30 15.89
N SER A 232 -8.58 11.99 14.83
CA SER A 232 -9.50 12.91 14.13
C SER A 232 -10.66 12.21 13.42
N GLY A 233 -10.46 10.94 13.01
CA GLY A 233 -11.44 10.17 12.25
C GLY A 233 -11.66 10.64 10.81
N LYS A 234 -10.79 11.50 10.28
CA LYS A 234 -10.83 11.89 8.87
C LYS A 234 -10.14 10.83 8.02
N GLU A 235 -10.63 10.61 6.80
CA GLU A 235 -9.92 9.76 5.83
C GLU A 235 -8.52 10.33 5.56
N LEU A 236 -7.52 9.44 5.46
CA LEU A 236 -6.16 9.83 5.10
C LEU A 236 -6.16 10.53 3.74
N THR A 237 -5.34 11.57 3.63
CA THR A 237 -5.05 12.20 2.33
C THR A 237 -4.13 11.30 1.48
N GLY A 238 -3.97 11.62 0.19
CA GLY A 238 -3.04 10.92 -0.69
C GLY A 238 -3.55 9.58 -1.22
N LYS A 239 -4.85 9.32 -1.20
CA LYS A 239 -5.45 8.12 -1.82
C LYS A 239 -5.03 8.01 -3.28
N TYR A 240 -4.61 6.83 -3.70
CA TYR A 240 -4.16 6.59 -5.07
C TYR A 240 -5.23 6.97 -6.10
N GLY A 241 -4.84 7.76 -7.09
CA GLY A 241 -5.76 8.30 -8.10
C GLY A 241 -6.38 9.65 -7.74
N GLN A 242 -6.12 10.20 -6.54
CA GLN A 242 -6.48 11.57 -6.18
C GLN A 242 -5.26 12.50 -6.35
N THR A 243 -5.52 13.79 -6.56
CA THR A 243 -4.48 14.79 -6.81
C THR A 243 -3.77 15.29 -5.55
N GLU A 244 -4.31 15.00 -4.38
CA GLU A 244 -3.78 15.44 -3.10
C GLU A 244 -2.86 14.37 -2.51
N SER A 245 -1.54 14.57 -2.65
CA SER A 245 -0.57 13.89 -1.80
C SER A 245 -0.35 14.76 -0.56
N GLY A 246 -0.53 14.20 0.64
CA GLY A 246 -0.30 14.93 1.88
C GLY A 246 1.11 14.73 2.43
N THR A 247 1.59 15.74 3.16
CA THR A 247 2.72 15.59 4.08
C THR A 247 2.18 15.60 5.50
N TYR A 248 2.45 14.53 6.24
CA TYR A 248 2.15 14.46 7.68
C TYR A 248 3.41 14.83 8.48
N TRP A 249 3.20 15.61 9.52
CA TRP A 249 4.28 16.06 10.38
C TRP A 249 4.23 15.36 11.74
N GLY A 250 5.28 14.60 12.06
CA GLY A 250 5.32 13.67 13.16
C GLY A 250 4.80 12.30 12.78
N ASP A 251 4.81 11.36 13.73
CA ASP A 251 4.33 9.99 13.51
C ASP A 251 2.86 10.00 13.05
N LEU A 252 2.57 9.26 11.97
CA LEU A 252 1.21 9.09 11.50
C LEU A 252 0.54 7.96 12.28
N GLN A 253 -0.60 8.26 12.88
CA GLN A 253 -1.47 7.28 13.50
C GLN A 253 -2.80 7.22 12.76
N PHE A 254 -3.28 6.00 12.49
CA PHE A 254 -4.54 5.78 11.79
C PHE A 254 -5.22 4.48 12.21
N THR A 255 -6.52 4.42 12.00
CA THR A 255 -7.34 3.19 12.11
C THR A 255 -7.85 2.80 10.75
N VAL A 256 -8.27 1.56 10.59
CA VAL A 256 -8.89 1.07 9.36
C VAL A 256 -10.31 0.64 9.66
N VAL A 257 -11.24 1.01 8.79
CA VAL A 257 -12.64 0.63 8.86
C VAL A 257 -12.98 -0.22 7.65
N ASP A 258 -13.50 -1.42 7.93
CA ASP A 258 -13.98 -2.36 6.93
C ASP A 258 -15.01 -3.31 7.54
N GLU A 259 -15.82 -3.94 6.71
CA GLU A 259 -16.81 -4.95 7.12
C GLU A 259 -16.20 -6.36 7.16
N SER A 260 -15.07 -6.57 6.47
CA SER A 260 -14.36 -7.85 6.38
C SER A 260 -12.98 -7.81 7.05
N GLU A 261 -12.30 -8.94 7.08
CA GLU A 261 -10.90 -9.01 7.48
C GLU A 261 -10.01 -8.31 6.45
N PHE A 262 -9.00 -7.61 6.93
CA PHE A 262 -8.08 -6.89 6.05
C PHE A 262 -6.63 -7.00 6.52
N THR A 263 -5.71 -6.66 5.63
CA THR A 263 -4.29 -6.53 5.91
C THR A 263 -3.80 -5.14 5.58
N VAL A 264 -2.86 -4.63 6.38
CA VAL A 264 -2.25 -3.30 6.18
C VAL A 264 -0.76 -3.45 5.98
N LYS A 265 -0.21 -2.73 5.00
CA LYS A 265 1.24 -2.72 4.72
C LYS A 265 1.70 -1.30 4.44
N ASP A 266 2.97 -1.02 4.77
CA ASP A 266 3.71 0.12 4.24
C ASP A 266 4.68 -0.40 3.17
N GLY A 267 4.37 -0.10 1.91
CA GLY A 267 5.01 -0.75 0.77
C GLY A 267 4.85 -2.26 0.80
N SER A 268 5.94 -2.97 1.08
CA SER A 268 5.94 -4.44 1.24
C SER A 268 5.92 -4.90 2.71
N THR A 269 6.08 -3.99 3.67
CA THR A 269 6.23 -4.32 5.09
C THR A 269 4.86 -4.40 5.77
N PRO A 270 4.47 -5.53 6.34
CA PRO A 270 3.24 -5.62 7.11
C PRO A 270 3.26 -4.67 8.32
N LEU A 271 2.12 -4.03 8.57
CA LEU A 271 1.89 -3.22 9.76
C LEU A 271 0.91 -3.94 10.67
N GLU A 272 1.22 -3.92 11.97
CA GLU A 272 0.35 -4.47 13.00
C GLU A 272 -0.22 -3.31 13.83
N PRO A 273 -1.50 -3.36 14.20
CA PRO A 273 -2.09 -2.36 15.05
C PRO A 273 -1.73 -2.59 16.52
N ASP A 274 -1.86 -1.56 17.34
CA ASP A 274 -1.81 -1.70 18.78
C ASP A 274 -3.09 -2.35 19.35
N GLU A 275 -3.18 -2.44 20.69
CA GLU A 275 -4.34 -3.00 21.39
C GLU A 275 -5.67 -2.24 21.15
N ASN A 276 -5.60 -1.02 20.65
CA ASN A 276 -6.75 -0.18 20.31
C ASN A 276 -7.09 -0.19 18.82
N GLY A 277 -6.38 -1.00 18.02
CA GLY A 277 -6.55 -1.06 16.57
C GLY A 277 -5.89 0.10 15.82
N VAL A 278 -4.95 0.82 16.45
CA VAL A 278 -4.24 1.97 15.85
C VAL A 278 -2.93 1.53 15.23
N TYR A 279 -2.78 1.80 13.96
CA TYR A 279 -1.53 1.64 13.20
C TYR A 279 -0.67 2.89 13.36
N THR A 280 0.64 2.71 13.47
CA THR A 280 1.59 3.82 13.57
C THR A 280 2.71 3.67 12.56
N ILE A 281 2.92 4.71 11.76
CA ILE A 281 4.10 4.86 10.90
C ILE A 281 4.97 5.95 11.50
N LYS A 282 6.24 5.64 11.71
CA LYS A 282 7.21 6.60 12.24
C LYS A 282 7.59 7.60 11.17
N ALA A 283 7.71 8.85 11.59
CA ALA A 283 8.11 9.92 10.70
C ALA A 283 9.60 9.83 10.34
N ASP A 284 9.92 10.08 9.08
CA ASP A 284 11.29 10.17 8.58
C ASP A 284 11.91 11.54 8.84
N MET A 285 13.22 11.55 9.03
CA MET A 285 13.99 12.80 9.14
C MET A 285 14.34 13.38 7.77
N ASP A 286 14.45 12.54 6.75
CA ASP A 286 14.83 12.93 5.39
C ASP A 286 13.62 13.30 4.52
N GLU A 287 13.88 14.17 3.55
CA GLU A 287 12.89 14.57 2.54
C GLU A 287 12.71 13.51 1.45
N GLY A 288 11.51 13.46 0.87
CA GLY A 288 11.23 12.68 -0.33
C GLY A 288 10.97 11.21 -0.09
N ILE A 289 11.02 10.75 1.16
CA ILE A 289 10.63 9.38 1.51
C ILE A 289 9.12 9.29 1.49
N LYS A 290 8.60 8.41 0.64
CA LYS A 290 7.18 8.19 0.50
C LYS A 290 6.79 6.85 1.09
N HIS A 291 5.82 6.89 1.97
CA HIS A 291 5.13 5.72 2.49
C HIS A 291 3.95 5.38 1.61
N GLU A 292 3.82 4.12 1.22
CA GLU A 292 2.67 3.60 0.49
C GLU A 292 1.85 2.71 1.42
N ILE A 293 0.84 3.26 2.05
CA ILE A 293 -0.06 2.51 2.93
C ILE A 293 -1.04 1.76 2.05
N VAL A 294 -0.87 0.44 1.98
CA VAL A 294 -1.71 -0.47 1.19
C VAL A 294 -2.60 -1.26 2.13
N ILE A 295 -3.89 -1.18 1.90
CA ILE A 295 -4.89 -1.98 2.59
C ILE A 295 -5.51 -2.92 1.58
N MET A 296 -5.61 -4.19 1.96
CA MET A 296 -6.25 -5.23 1.17
C MET A 296 -7.25 -5.94 2.06
N ASP A 297 -8.52 -5.90 1.70
CA ASP A 297 -9.60 -6.61 2.39
C ASP A 297 -9.75 -8.06 1.93
N ALA A 298 -10.70 -8.77 2.51
CA ALA A 298 -10.98 -10.17 2.16
C ALA A 298 -11.58 -10.33 0.76
N GLY A 299 -12.22 -9.29 0.21
CA GLY A 299 -12.67 -9.21 -1.18
C GLY A 299 -11.55 -8.85 -2.17
N ASN A 300 -10.30 -8.76 -1.71
CA ASN A 300 -9.16 -8.28 -2.49
C ASN A 300 -9.34 -6.86 -3.06
N ASN A 301 -10.24 -6.07 -2.48
CA ASN A 301 -10.31 -4.66 -2.83
C ASN A 301 -9.09 -3.96 -2.26
N ARG A 302 -8.39 -3.24 -3.10
CA ARG A 302 -7.15 -2.57 -2.73
C ARG A 302 -7.35 -1.08 -2.57
N THR A 303 -7.08 -0.56 -1.39
CA THR A 303 -6.90 0.87 -1.16
C THR A 303 -5.43 1.18 -0.93
N ALA A 304 -4.96 2.27 -1.47
CA ALA A 304 -3.58 2.72 -1.24
C ALA A 304 -3.55 4.23 -1.02
N TYR A 305 -2.72 4.66 -0.06
CA TYR A 305 -2.44 6.06 0.25
C TYR A 305 -0.94 6.29 0.11
N ILE A 306 -0.56 7.37 -0.58
CA ILE A 306 0.85 7.73 -0.79
C ILE A 306 1.11 9.06 -0.13
N ASN A 307 1.93 9.07 0.92
CA ASN A 307 2.21 10.25 1.72
C ASN A 307 3.67 10.36 2.11
N GLU A 308 4.15 11.56 2.33
CA GLU A 308 5.36 11.81 3.10
C GLU A 308 5.00 11.94 4.57
N ILE A 309 5.71 11.21 5.45
CA ILE A 309 5.52 11.26 6.90
C ILE A 309 6.83 11.74 7.49
N ARG A 310 6.90 13.00 7.89
CA ARG A 310 8.16 13.69 8.17
C ARG A 310 8.25 14.23 9.57
N MET A 311 9.45 14.18 10.15
CA MET A 311 9.79 14.97 11.32
C MET A 311 9.89 16.46 10.94
N ASN A 312 9.45 17.34 11.86
CA ASN A 312 9.67 18.77 11.72
C ASN A 312 11.12 19.11 12.13
N THR A 313 12.04 18.91 11.19
CA THR A 313 13.46 19.15 11.46
C THR A 313 13.80 20.64 11.42
N LEU A 314 14.78 21.05 12.25
CA LEU A 314 15.40 22.37 12.16
C LEU A 314 16.23 22.44 10.89
N ASP A 315 15.89 23.34 9.98
CA ASP A 315 16.55 23.44 8.67
C ASP A 315 17.57 24.57 8.61
N ARG A 316 17.26 25.70 9.23
CA ARG A 316 18.14 26.87 9.25
C ARG A 316 18.01 27.64 10.55
N ARG A 317 19.11 28.23 11.00
CA ARG A 317 19.19 29.17 12.11
C ARG A 317 19.84 30.47 11.65
N ASP A 318 19.29 31.59 12.03
CA ASP A 318 19.91 32.90 11.89
C ASP A 318 20.66 33.21 13.18
N ASN A 319 21.97 33.45 13.10
CA ASN A 319 22.72 33.96 14.24
C ASN A 319 22.30 35.39 14.55
N PRO A 320 22.17 35.74 15.84
CA PRO A 320 21.93 37.15 16.25
C PRO A 320 23.06 38.07 15.76
N SER A 321 22.68 39.32 15.49
CA SER A 321 23.67 40.35 15.17
C SER A 321 24.64 40.57 16.32
N ALA A 322 25.88 40.99 16.02
CA ALA A 322 26.87 41.34 17.03
C ALA A 322 26.32 42.38 18.01
N LEU A 323 26.68 42.20 19.30
CA LEU A 323 26.20 43.06 20.40
C LEU A 323 27.34 43.97 20.87
N ASN A 324 27.10 45.28 20.83
CA ASN A 324 28.01 46.28 21.37
C ASN A 324 27.38 46.86 22.63
N LEU A 325 28.06 46.69 23.76
CA LEU A 325 27.56 47.05 25.07
C LEU A 325 28.44 48.15 25.70
N PRO A 326 27.86 49.03 26.51
CA PRO A 326 28.64 49.98 27.29
C PRO A 326 29.40 49.28 28.42
N ASN A 327 30.45 49.91 28.92
CA ASN A 327 31.17 49.43 30.10
C ASN A 327 30.23 49.18 31.29
N GLY A 328 30.44 48.05 31.98
CA GLY A 328 29.66 47.68 33.17
C GLY A 328 28.26 47.11 32.84
N ALA A 329 27.93 46.96 31.58
CA ALA A 329 26.65 46.29 31.18
C ALA A 329 26.60 44.85 31.72
N ASN A 330 25.42 44.44 32.16
CA ASN A 330 25.16 43.04 32.50
C ASN A 330 25.03 42.23 31.21
N LEU A 331 25.97 41.34 30.94
CA LEU A 331 25.98 40.52 29.73
C LEU A 331 24.73 39.64 29.66
N GLU A 332 24.39 38.92 30.73
CA GLU A 332 23.28 37.95 30.76
C GLU A 332 21.91 38.64 30.44
N GLU A 333 21.73 39.83 31.00
CA GLU A 333 20.49 40.61 30.74
C GLU A 333 20.45 41.17 29.31
N SER A 334 21.62 41.40 28.70
CA SER A 334 21.75 42.06 27.39
C SER A 334 21.66 41.05 26.23
N LEU A 335 21.88 39.76 26.47
CA LEU A 335 21.79 38.74 25.44
C LEU A 335 20.36 38.53 24.95
N PRO A 336 20.16 38.29 23.65
CA PRO A 336 18.81 38.02 23.12
C PRO A 336 18.25 36.71 23.73
N LYS A 337 16.98 36.74 24.11
CA LYS A 337 16.30 35.59 24.74
C LYS A 337 15.90 34.49 23.74
N THR A 338 15.85 34.84 22.48
CA THR A 338 15.42 33.93 21.41
C THR A 338 16.31 34.07 20.18
N VAL A 339 16.34 33.01 19.39
CA VAL A 339 17.01 32.93 18.08
C VAL A 339 15.99 32.57 17.02
N ARG A 340 16.10 33.16 15.85
CA ARG A 340 15.22 32.90 14.70
C ARG A 340 15.67 31.64 13.97
N ILE A 341 14.71 30.79 13.69
CA ILE A 341 14.94 29.54 12.95
C ILE A 341 13.92 29.34 11.82
N LEU A 342 14.27 28.56 10.83
CA LEU A 342 13.36 27.94 9.87
C LEU A 342 13.31 26.43 10.13
N THR A 343 12.18 25.82 9.90
CA THR A 343 11.97 24.38 10.02
C THR A 343 11.54 23.77 8.69
N ALA A 344 11.64 22.47 8.57
CA ALA A 344 11.18 21.76 7.40
C ALA A 344 9.68 21.98 7.11
N ARG A 345 8.86 22.12 8.17
CA ARG A 345 7.44 22.44 8.04
C ARG A 345 7.21 23.85 7.52
N ASP A 346 7.95 24.82 8.03
CA ASP A 346 7.83 26.24 7.73
C ASP A 346 9.14 26.81 7.16
N SER A 347 9.43 26.46 5.92
CA SER A 347 10.65 26.89 5.24
C SER A 347 10.65 28.37 4.83
N SER A 348 9.53 29.06 4.93
CA SER A 348 9.36 30.48 4.54
C SER A 348 9.16 31.43 5.72
N MET A 349 8.76 30.93 6.89
CA MET A 349 8.42 31.76 8.04
C MET A 349 9.32 31.45 9.25
N PHE A 350 10.05 32.46 9.72
CA PHE A 350 10.89 32.33 10.88
C PHE A 350 10.10 32.20 12.18
N THR A 351 10.49 31.22 12.98
CA THR A 351 10.01 31.05 14.37
C THR A 351 11.11 31.44 15.35
N ASN A 352 10.73 32.01 16.48
CA ASN A 352 11.65 32.37 17.57
C ASN A 352 11.71 31.26 18.59
N ILE A 353 12.91 30.70 18.81
CA ILE A 353 13.16 29.63 19.78
C ILE A 353 14.00 30.18 20.93
N PRO A 354 13.67 29.85 22.20
CA PRO A 354 14.50 30.21 23.34
C PRO A 354 15.91 29.69 23.20
N VAL A 355 16.86 30.43 23.72
CA VAL A 355 18.29 30.05 23.71
C VAL A 355 18.87 30.21 25.10
N ILE A 356 19.66 29.25 25.52
CA ILE A 356 20.40 29.24 26.78
C ILE A 356 21.82 29.60 26.43
N TRP A 357 22.25 30.80 26.87
CA TRP A 357 23.63 31.27 26.64
C TRP A 357 24.60 30.83 27.73
N GLU A 358 25.80 30.46 27.32
CA GLU A 358 26.90 30.13 28.19
C GLU A 358 27.78 31.36 28.37
N ILE A 359 27.71 32.00 29.56
CA ILE A 359 28.52 33.19 29.85
C ILE A 359 29.99 32.76 29.93
N PRO A 360 30.89 33.38 29.11
CA PRO A 360 32.28 32.99 29.12
C PRO A 360 32.97 33.29 30.47
N GLU A 361 33.81 32.39 30.95
CA GLU A 361 34.61 32.60 32.19
C GLU A 361 35.52 33.84 32.11
N THR A 362 35.85 34.28 30.91
CA THR A 362 36.68 35.48 30.65
C THR A 362 35.88 36.78 30.77
N TYR A 363 34.57 36.72 30.94
CA TYR A 363 33.76 37.92 31.15
C TYR A 363 33.89 38.43 32.59
N GLU A 364 34.32 39.66 32.71
CA GLU A 364 34.41 40.39 33.98
C GLU A 364 33.54 41.66 33.92
N GLN A 365 32.40 41.65 34.61
CA GLN A 365 31.45 42.78 34.58
C GLN A 365 32.12 44.08 35.12
N ALA A 366 33.02 43.96 36.09
CA ALA A 366 33.70 45.10 36.70
C ALA A 366 34.96 45.55 35.91
N SER A 367 35.27 44.89 34.81
CA SER A 367 36.45 45.28 34.03
C SER A 367 36.29 46.66 33.43
N LYS A 368 37.32 47.47 33.60
CA LYS A 368 37.44 48.81 33.01
C LYS A 368 38.06 48.79 31.62
N ARG A 369 38.52 47.61 31.14
CA ARG A 369 39.10 47.42 29.81
C ARG A 369 38.01 46.97 28.83
N GLU A 370 38.23 47.22 27.56
CA GLU A 370 37.43 46.68 26.52
C GLU A 370 37.52 45.12 26.53
N GLN A 371 36.41 44.48 26.39
CA GLN A 371 36.32 43.03 26.30
C GLN A 371 35.64 42.64 24.99
N SER A 372 36.18 41.65 24.27
CA SER A 372 35.57 41.11 23.05
C SER A 372 35.69 39.60 23.08
N PHE A 373 34.56 38.92 22.92
CA PHE A 373 34.46 37.46 22.95
C PHE A 373 33.24 37.00 22.19
N THR A 374 33.18 35.70 21.91
CA THR A 374 31.98 35.04 21.35
C THR A 374 31.29 34.31 22.49
N VAL A 375 29.96 34.54 22.60
CA VAL A 375 29.10 33.82 23.53
C VAL A 375 28.44 32.69 22.75
N ASN A 376 28.58 31.47 23.24
CA ASN A 376 27.91 30.30 22.72
C ASN A 376 26.55 30.11 23.41
N GLY A 377 25.58 29.54 22.66
CA GLY A 377 24.28 29.23 23.20
C GLY A 377 23.74 27.94 22.63
N THR A 378 22.84 27.34 23.36
CA THR A 378 22.10 26.14 22.92
C THR A 378 20.62 26.48 22.80
N LEU A 379 20.01 26.09 21.67
CA LEU A 379 18.58 26.28 21.45
C LEU A 379 17.79 25.36 22.38
N ASP A 380 16.80 25.89 23.06
CA ASP A 380 15.87 25.11 23.86
C ASP A 380 14.67 24.70 22.98
N LEU A 381 14.74 23.47 22.46
CA LEU A 381 13.68 22.89 21.65
C LEU A 381 12.63 22.15 22.50
N SER A 382 12.78 22.15 23.84
CA SER A 382 11.83 21.48 24.73
C SER A 382 10.44 22.07 24.60
N GLY A 383 9.42 21.22 24.56
CA GLY A 383 8.04 21.66 24.37
C GLY A 383 7.65 22.05 22.93
N THR A 384 8.54 21.80 21.96
CA THR A 384 8.25 21.92 20.53
C THR A 384 8.22 20.54 19.86
N ASP A 385 7.69 20.48 18.64
CA ASP A 385 7.77 19.30 17.78
C ASP A 385 9.02 19.33 16.85
N ILE A 386 9.92 20.29 17.10
CA ILE A 386 11.11 20.50 16.29
C ILE A 386 12.22 19.57 16.76
N VAL A 387 12.82 18.83 15.83
CA VAL A 387 13.94 17.93 16.11
C VAL A 387 15.19 18.34 15.33
N LEU A 388 16.37 18.00 15.87
CA LEU A 388 17.62 18.15 15.16
C LEU A 388 17.91 16.94 14.31
N HIS A 389 18.20 17.15 13.02
CA HIS A 389 18.70 16.09 12.17
C HIS A 389 20.10 15.64 12.70
N PRO A 390 20.39 14.32 12.79
CA PRO A 390 21.67 13.83 13.29
C PRO A 390 22.89 14.42 12.59
N ASP A 391 22.80 14.69 11.30
CA ASP A 391 23.88 15.24 10.48
C ASP A 391 23.98 16.78 10.56
N LYS A 392 23.05 17.47 11.25
CA LYS A 392 22.98 18.92 11.37
C LYS A 392 22.90 19.41 12.82
N THR A 393 23.56 18.69 13.75
CA THR A 393 23.46 18.98 15.19
C THR A 393 23.99 20.36 15.57
N GLU A 394 24.90 20.96 14.78
CA GLU A 394 25.39 22.31 14.96
C GLU A 394 24.33 23.39 14.79
N LEU A 395 23.22 23.12 14.10
CA LEU A 395 22.09 24.05 14.02
C LEU A 395 21.44 24.29 15.39
N GLY A 396 21.54 23.35 16.31
CA GLY A 396 21.08 23.52 17.70
C GLY A 396 21.95 24.46 18.55
N LYS A 397 23.08 24.92 18.03
CA LYS A 397 24.01 25.83 18.74
C LYS A 397 23.92 27.21 18.12
N ALA A 398 23.84 28.25 18.94
CA ALA A 398 23.88 29.64 18.54
C ALA A 398 25.19 30.30 18.95
N GLN A 399 25.56 31.35 18.27
CA GLN A 399 26.73 32.15 18.61
C GLN A 399 26.42 33.63 18.42
N ILE A 400 26.99 34.48 19.32
CA ILE A 400 26.88 35.93 19.20
C ILE A 400 28.25 36.55 19.57
N SER A 401 28.75 37.42 18.73
CA SER A 401 29.92 38.23 19.05
C SER A 401 29.51 39.42 19.94
N VAL A 402 30.22 39.58 21.03
CA VAL A 402 29.95 40.66 21.99
C VAL A 402 31.19 41.50 22.17
N THR A 403 31.03 42.81 22.10
CA THR A 403 32.07 43.77 22.45
C THR A 403 31.54 44.66 23.58
N ILE A 404 32.21 44.70 24.71
CA ILE A 404 31.88 45.59 25.83
C ILE A 404 32.96 46.69 25.82
N ALA A 405 32.54 47.92 25.67
CA ALA A 405 33.41 49.07 25.61
C ALA A 405 34.21 49.22 26.90
N GLY A 406 35.44 49.67 26.80
CA GLY A 406 36.20 50.06 27.97
C GLY A 406 35.58 51.28 28.70
N ALA A 407 35.88 51.43 29.96
CA ALA A 407 35.42 52.61 30.73
C ALA A 407 36.00 53.89 30.10
N PRO A 408 35.22 54.99 30.10
CA PRO A 408 35.75 56.29 29.68
C PRO A 408 37.00 56.63 30.43
N ARG A 409 38.01 57.10 29.69
CA ARG A 409 39.33 57.49 30.24
C ARG A 409 39.43 58.99 30.29
N TYR A 410 40.00 59.48 31.37
CA TYR A 410 40.21 60.91 31.63
C TYR A 410 41.70 61.16 31.83
N THR A 411 42.24 62.19 31.19
CA THR A 411 43.61 62.65 31.42
C THR A 411 43.71 63.45 32.71
N LEU A 412 44.77 63.21 33.47
CA LEU A 412 45.09 64.03 34.61
C LEU A 412 46.25 64.95 34.26
N THR A 413 45.91 66.24 34.13
CA THR A 413 46.94 67.25 33.90
C THR A 413 47.30 67.91 35.21
N ILE A 414 48.59 67.93 35.53
CA ILE A 414 49.13 68.60 36.70
C ILE A 414 49.85 69.91 36.24
N ALA A 415 49.39 71.03 36.76
CA ALA A 415 50.00 72.30 36.44
C ALA A 415 51.35 72.41 37.14
N ASP A 416 52.32 73.07 36.48
CA ASP A 416 53.63 73.28 37.04
C ASP A 416 53.57 73.99 38.35
N SER A 417 54.33 73.56 39.31
CA SER A 417 54.49 74.20 40.62
C SER A 417 55.89 74.80 40.73
N ALA A 418 55.93 76.07 41.06
CA ALA A 418 57.16 76.84 41.16
C ALA A 418 58.05 76.37 42.35
N ASN A 419 57.44 75.82 43.42
CA ASN A 419 58.14 75.54 44.66
C ASN A 419 58.04 74.11 45.15
N GLY A 420 57.80 73.19 44.20
CA GLY A 420 57.64 71.80 44.49
C GLY A 420 57.27 71.01 43.25
N SER A 421 57.14 69.68 43.40
CA SER A 421 56.62 68.79 42.32
C SER A 421 55.45 68.01 42.83
N ILE A 422 54.53 67.75 41.92
CA ILE A 422 53.36 66.84 42.13
C ILE A 422 53.54 65.74 41.07
N THR A 423 53.56 64.51 41.48
CA THR A 423 53.63 63.35 40.57
C THR A 423 52.51 62.39 40.86
N VAL A 424 52.04 61.77 39.83
CA VAL A 424 51.07 60.67 39.96
C VAL A 424 51.83 59.38 40.20
N VAL A 425 51.47 58.63 41.27
CA VAL A 425 52.28 57.46 41.71
C VAL A 425 51.69 56.14 41.22
N ASN A 426 50.38 56.13 40.94
CA ASN A 426 49.65 54.88 40.63
C ASN A 426 49.00 54.87 39.25
N ALA A 427 49.50 55.68 38.31
CA ALA A 427 48.99 55.59 36.92
C ALA A 427 49.46 54.26 36.31
N THR A 428 48.56 53.47 35.87
CA THR A 428 48.79 52.19 35.17
C THR A 428 48.75 52.35 33.66
N GLU A 429 48.17 53.44 33.16
CA GLU A 429 48.06 53.78 31.74
C GLU A 429 48.40 55.27 31.52
N THR A 430 48.97 55.53 30.32
CA THR A 430 49.32 56.93 29.91
C THR A 430 48.77 57.14 28.46
N ALA A 431 48.44 58.38 28.15
CA ALA A 431 48.16 58.82 26.78
C ALA A 431 49.52 58.83 25.96
N GLU A 432 49.41 59.01 24.64
CA GLU A 432 50.54 59.01 23.74
C GLU A 432 51.61 60.11 24.10
N ASP A 433 51.12 61.17 24.71
CA ASP A 433 51.97 62.27 25.17
C ASP A 433 52.59 62.06 26.58
N GLY A 434 52.34 60.88 27.17
CA GLY A 434 52.81 60.54 28.51
C GLY A 434 51.92 61.01 29.65
N THR A 435 50.76 61.65 29.36
CA THR A 435 49.83 62.12 30.39
C THR A 435 49.09 60.91 31.04
N PRO A 436 49.10 60.85 32.41
CA PRO A 436 48.39 59.75 33.10
C PRO A 436 46.91 59.68 32.76
N LEU A 437 46.43 58.45 32.51
CA LEU A 437 45.04 58.14 32.24
C LEU A 437 44.39 57.40 33.41
N PHE A 438 43.19 57.78 33.75
CA PHE A 438 42.37 57.17 34.79
C PHE A 438 40.94 56.97 34.29
N CYS A 439 40.35 55.91 34.73
CA CYS A 439 38.91 55.74 34.53
C CYS A 439 38.12 56.47 35.60
N LYS A 440 36.82 56.66 35.35
CA LYS A 440 35.90 57.17 36.37
C LYS A 440 35.99 56.32 37.64
N ASP A 441 36.03 56.98 38.80
CA ASP A 441 36.08 56.36 40.14
C ASP A 441 37.40 55.60 40.44
N ASP A 442 38.44 55.82 39.65
CA ASP A 442 39.77 55.38 40.02
C ASP A 442 40.35 56.20 41.18
N LEU A 443 41.01 55.51 42.11
CA LEU A 443 41.75 56.18 43.15
C LEU A 443 43.02 56.78 42.56
N VAL A 444 43.17 58.08 42.58
CA VAL A 444 44.39 58.78 42.16
C VAL A 444 45.28 59.02 43.37
N MET A 445 46.53 58.50 43.34
CA MET A 445 47.53 58.77 44.36
C MET A 445 48.54 59.78 43.83
N LEU A 446 48.67 60.87 44.58
CA LEU A 446 49.58 61.95 44.26
C LEU A 446 50.76 61.96 45.30
N SER A 447 51.93 62.06 44.79
CA SER A 447 53.12 62.38 45.64
C SER A 447 53.43 63.86 45.49
N ILE A 448 53.45 64.56 46.58
CA ILE A 448 53.75 66.01 46.66
C ILE A 448 55.08 66.18 47.36
N ALA A 449 56.08 66.79 46.70
CA ALA A 449 57.39 67.03 47.21
C ALA A 449 57.68 68.51 47.13
N PRO A 450 57.61 69.29 48.25
CA PRO A 450 58.07 70.65 48.29
C PRO A 450 59.56 70.73 48.03
N ASN A 451 59.98 71.82 47.39
CA ASN A 451 61.47 72.06 47.23
C ASN A 451 62.08 72.43 48.56
N GLU A 452 63.41 72.33 48.65
CA GLU A 452 64.13 72.69 49.87
C GLU A 452 63.81 74.15 50.35
N GLY A 453 63.43 74.22 51.59
CA GLY A 453 63.04 75.48 52.21
C GLY A 453 61.54 75.82 52.08
N TYR A 454 60.78 74.96 51.47
CA TYR A 454 59.26 75.09 51.30
C TYR A 454 58.54 74.00 52.06
N MET A 455 57.32 74.30 52.47
CA MET A 455 56.42 73.34 53.08
C MET A 455 55.04 73.35 52.40
N LEU A 456 54.31 72.22 52.40
CA LEU A 456 52.94 72.16 51.92
C LEU A 456 52.09 73.00 52.92
N SER A 457 51.45 74.06 52.46
CA SER A 457 50.60 74.90 53.27
C SER A 457 49.10 74.46 53.18
N THR A 458 48.62 74.24 51.98
CA THR A 458 47.29 73.83 51.76
C THR A 458 47.24 72.94 50.48
N LEU A 459 46.36 71.92 50.47
CA LEU A 459 46.04 71.17 49.32
C LEU A 459 44.55 71.36 49.02
N SER A 460 44.24 71.68 47.80
CA SER A 460 42.85 71.74 47.36
C SER A 460 42.66 70.96 46.03
N ILE A 461 41.55 70.32 45.89
CA ILE A 461 41.18 69.59 44.66
C ILE A 461 39.90 70.20 44.12
N ASN A 462 39.91 70.76 42.90
CA ASN A 462 38.82 71.45 42.28
C ASN A 462 38.28 72.62 43.20
N GLY A 463 39.21 73.29 43.92
CA GLY A 463 38.92 74.40 44.82
C GLY A 463 38.38 73.98 46.19
N THR A 464 38.21 72.73 46.48
CA THR A 464 37.82 72.22 47.81
C THR A 464 39.04 71.79 48.58
N PRO A 465 39.31 72.28 49.84
CA PRO A 465 40.45 71.86 50.67
C PRO A 465 40.40 70.34 50.86
N ALA A 466 41.50 69.68 50.57
CA ALA A 466 41.74 68.28 50.88
C ALA A 466 42.33 68.19 52.31
N SER A 467 41.76 67.25 53.11
CA SER A 467 42.21 66.93 54.48
C SER A 467 43.22 65.86 54.51
#